data_d21b3b29c0cd103df4a6ba66f0e2701e
#
_entry.id   d21b3b29c0cd103df4a6ba66f0e2701e
#
_cell.length_a   1.000
_cell.length_b   1.000
_cell.length_c   1.000
_cell.angle_alpha   90.00
_cell.angle_beta   90.00
_cell.angle_gamma   90.00
#
_symmetry.space_group_name_H-M   'P 1'
#
loop_
_entity.id
_entity.type
_entity.pdbx_description
1 polymer ?
#
loop_
_entity_poly.entity_id
_entity_poly.type
_entity_poly.pdbx_seq_one_letter_code
_entity_poly.pdbx_strand_id
1 'polypeptide(L)'
;MSKTYNFYCDESTHIENDGQPFMILSYISTPYHLLKMHNQNIREMKIKHFYRGEMKWSSISKSQYPFYNEMIDYFFNSDLNFRAIVIDKSQLDHKLHNQSHNDFYDKMYYQLLNKKINPEFNYNIYIDIKDTHSYLKARNLKTYLERDYNNIRNLQVIRSYESELMQLTDVLMGAINYKLRGLNKVTAKNNIIEKIERHCGKPLTQKTDKAENKFNLFFIDLKNGN
;
A
#
# COMPACT_ATOMS: atom_id res chain seq x y z
N MET A 1 -15.91 9.45 21.98
CA MET A 1 -15.29 10.01 20.74
C MET A 1 -15.14 8.87 19.74
N SER A 2 -15.50 9.06 18.46
CA SER A 2 -15.34 8.04 17.44
C SER A 2 -13.84 7.76 17.19
N LYS A 3 -13.47 6.51 16.99
CA LYS A 3 -12.10 6.07 16.73
C LYS A 3 -11.63 6.65 15.39
N THR A 4 -10.40 7.14 15.32
CA THR A 4 -9.82 7.67 14.08
C THR A 4 -8.72 6.75 13.59
N TYR A 5 -8.70 6.46 12.28
CA TYR A 5 -7.67 5.69 11.60
C TYR A 5 -6.88 6.57 10.61
N ASN A 6 -5.61 6.29 10.50
CA ASN A 6 -4.77 6.84 9.43
C ASN A 6 -4.50 5.78 8.38
N PHE A 7 -4.63 6.15 7.11
CA PHE A 7 -4.25 5.35 5.95
C PHE A 7 -3.07 6.02 5.24
N TYR A 8 -2.02 5.27 4.98
CA TYR A 8 -0.81 5.71 4.28
C TYR A 8 -0.74 4.95 2.96
N CYS A 9 -1.14 5.63 1.88
CA CYS A 9 -1.35 5.03 0.56
C CYS A 9 -0.16 5.28 -0.37
N ASP A 10 0.27 4.24 -1.05
CA ASP A 10 1.30 4.29 -2.08
C ASP A 10 0.90 3.44 -3.29
N GLU A 11 1.47 3.74 -4.46
CA GLU A 11 1.26 3.01 -5.70
C GLU A 11 2.56 2.65 -6.40
N SER A 12 2.53 1.53 -7.11
CA SER A 12 3.64 1.04 -7.93
C SER A 12 3.19 0.83 -9.36
N THR A 13 4.06 1.22 -10.31
CA THR A 13 3.87 0.94 -11.74
C THR A 13 2.52 1.43 -12.28
N HIS A 14 2.11 2.63 -11.85
CA HIS A 14 0.81 3.22 -12.18
C HIS A 14 0.71 3.78 -13.62
N ILE A 15 1.84 3.92 -14.34
CA ILE A 15 1.87 4.40 -15.73
C ILE A 15 1.41 3.25 -16.64
N GLU A 16 0.50 3.54 -17.58
CA GLU A 16 -0.11 2.55 -18.46
C GLU A 16 0.93 1.79 -19.30
N ASN A 17 1.88 2.51 -19.91
CA ASN A 17 2.85 1.96 -20.87
C ASN A 17 4.29 1.96 -20.32
N ASP A 18 4.50 1.63 -19.05
CA ASP A 18 5.82 1.54 -18.42
C ASP A 18 6.51 0.18 -18.61
N GLY A 19 5.94 -0.72 -19.41
CA GLY A 19 6.44 -2.07 -19.65
C GLY A 19 6.30 -3.02 -18.45
N GLN A 20 5.56 -2.63 -17.42
CA GLN A 20 5.32 -3.46 -16.24
C GLN A 20 3.93 -4.13 -16.32
N PRO A 21 3.82 -5.43 -16.02
CA PRO A 21 2.57 -6.17 -16.22
C PRO A 21 1.47 -5.84 -15.20
N PHE A 22 1.83 -5.37 -14.01
CA PHE A 22 0.89 -5.11 -12.94
C PHE A 22 0.93 -3.67 -12.45
N MET A 23 -0.23 -3.11 -12.11
CA MET A 23 -0.39 -1.90 -11.32
C MET A 23 -0.83 -2.31 -9.91
N ILE A 24 -0.21 -1.74 -8.88
CA ILE A 24 -0.53 -2.06 -7.49
C ILE A 24 -0.80 -0.75 -6.75
N LEU A 25 -1.92 -0.70 -6.07
CA LEU A 25 -2.27 0.35 -5.12
C LEU A 25 -2.37 -0.27 -3.73
N SER A 26 -1.82 0.37 -2.72
CA SER A 26 -1.80 -0.20 -1.38
C SER A 26 -1.85 0.86 -0.29
N TYR A 27 -2.18 0.43 0.93
CA TYR A 27 -2.01 1.26 2.12
C TYR A 27 -1.62 0.43 3.34
N ILE A 28 -0.98 1.09 4.29
CA ILE A 28 -0.93 0.68 5.69
C ILE A 28 -1.92 1.53 6.48
N SER A 29 -2.67 0.89 7.38
CA SER A 29 -3.57 1.57 8.31
C SER A 29 -3.21 1.31 9.75
N THR A 30 -3.45 2.32 10.60
CA THR A 30 -3.29 2.24 12.05
C THR A 30 -4.30 3.13 12.76
N PRO A 31 -4.76 2.77 13.97
CA PRO A 31 -5.46 3.71 14.84
C PRO A 31 -4.60 4.95 15.13
N TYR A 32 -5.17 6.15 15.02
CA TYR A 32 -4.43 7.41 15.18
C TYR A 32 -3.66 7.49 16.52
N HIS A 33 -4.25 7.00 17.60
CA HIS A 33 -3.63 7.05 18.93
C HIS A 33 -2.39 6.17 19.07
N LEU A 34 -2.18 5.18 18.18
CA LEU A 34 -1.01 4.29 18.15
C LEU A 34 0.11 4.82 17.25
N LEU A 35 -0.15 5.85 16.43
CA LEU A 35 0.81 6.35 15.45
C LEU A 35 2.17 6.75 16.07
N LYS A 36 2.14 7.47 17.21
CA LYS A 36 3.37 7.88 17.89
C LYS A 36 4.23 6.68 18.31
N MET A 37 3.59 5.65 18.86
CA MET A 37 4.25 4.41 19.26
C MET A 37 4.89 3.69 18.05
N HIS A 38 4.15 3.56 16.94
CA HIS A 38 4.69 2.92 15.74
C HIS A 38 5.90 3.67 15.18
N ASN A 39 5.81 4.99 15.08
CA ASN A 39 6.94 5.82 14.60
C ASN A 39 8.16 5.70 15.53
N GLN A 40 7.95 5.65 16.84
CA GLN A 40 9.05 5.47 17.80
C GLN A 40 9.70 4.09 17.63
N ASN A 41 8.92 3.01 17.61
CA ASN A 41 9.43 1.65 17.45
C ASN A 41 10.23 1.48 16.15
N ILE A 42 9.73 2.04 15.04
CA ILE A 42 10.44 1.98 13.75
C ILE A 42 11.76 2.76 13.82
N ARG A 43 11.79 3.93 14.43
CA ARG A 43 13.03 4.70 14.61
C ARG A 43 14.04 3.98 15.52
N GLU A 44 13.59 3.33 16.58
CA GLU A 44 14.46 2.52 17.45
C GLU A 44 15.05 1.33 16.67
N MET A 45 14.27 0.65 15.82
CA MET A 45 14.80 -0.38 14.93
C MET A 45 15.82 0.17 13.93
N LYS A 46 15.57 1.35 13.34
CA LYS A 46 16.54 2.02 12.47
C LYS A 46 17.87 2.28 13.22
N ILE A 47 17.81 2.78 14.45
CA ILE A 47 19.00 3.03 15.28
C ILE A 47 19.73 1.71 15.60
N LYS A 48 19.01 0.68 16.05
CA LYS A 48 19.54 -0.64 16.38
C LYS A 48 20.33 -1.27 15.23
N HIS A 49 19.82 -1.11 14.01
CA HIS A 49 20.43 -1.69 12.80
C HIS A 49 21.34 -0.71 12.04
N PHE A 50 21.64 0.45 12.62
CA PHE A 50 22.41 1.52 11.94
C PHE A 50 21.85 1.87 10.57
N TYR A 51 20.51 1.70 10.39
CA TYR A 51 19.83 2.00 9.15
C TYR A 51 19.66 3.50 8.99
N ARG A 52 20.23 4.05 7.92
CA ARG A 52 20.16 5.48 7.61
C ARG A 52 19.37 5.70 6.32
N GLY A 53 18.50 6.71 6.36
CA GLY A 53 17.71 7.09 5.19
C GLY A 53 16.31 6.49 5.16
N GLU A 54 15.73 6.52 3.98
CA GLU A 54 14.36 6.14 3.71
C GLU A 54 14.25 4.63 3.46
N MET A 55 13.29 3.97 4.12
CA MET A 55 12.97 2.57 3.81
C MET A 55 12.33 2.49 2.42
N LYS A 56 12.92 1.67 1.54
CA LYS A 56 12.38 1.39 0.21
C LYS A 56 12.63 -0.07 -0.17
N TRP A 57 11.70 -0.65 -0.91
CA TRP A 57 11.90 -1.99 -1.48
C TRP A 57 13.19 -2.07 -2.31
N SER A 58 13.52 -1.02 -3.06
CA SER A 58 14.75 -0.94 -3.86
C SER A 58 16.02 -1.05 -3.02
N SER A 59 16.01 -0.59 -1.78
CA SER A 59 17.16 -0.55 -0.87
C SER A 59 17.46 -1.89 -0.18
N ILE A 60 16.61 -2.91 -0.32
CA ILE A 60 16.83 -4.21 0.31
C ILE A 60 18.05 -4.91 -0.32
N SER A 61 19.06 -5.13 0.50
CA SER A 61 20.33 -5.78 0.16
C SER A 61 20.75 -6.75 1.27
N LYS A 62 21.80 -7.51 1.05
CA LYS A 62 22.36 -8.44 2.06
C LYS A 62 22.72 -7.72 3.37
N SER A 63 23.33 -6.53 3.30
CA SER A 63 23.73 -5.75 4.47
C SER A 63 22.54 -5.16 5.24
N GLN A 64 21.44 -4.83 4.54
CA GLN A 64 20.24 -4.23 5.13
C GLN A 64 19.19 -5.28 5.54
N TYR A 65 19.39 -6.55 5.16
CA TYR A 65 18.46 -7.63 5.44
C TYR A 65 18.04 -7.74 6.91
N PRO A 66 18.95 -7.66 7.91
CA PRO A 66 18.56 -7.77 9.31
C PRO A 66 17.51 -6.75 9.75
N PHE A 67 17.64 -5.50 9.29
CA PHE A 67 16.66 -4.44 9.54
C PHE A 67 15.29 -4.78 8.94
N TYR A 68 15.26 -5.10 7.64
CA TYR A 68 13.99 -5.41 6.98
C TYR A 68 13.35 -6.69 7.52
N ASN A 69 14.16 -7.67 7.90
CA ASN A 69 13.68 -8.90 8.50
C ASN A 69 12.96 -8.65 9.84
N GLU A 70 13.52 -7.80 10.72
CA GLU A 70 12.88 -7.38 11.97
C GLU A 70 11.64 -6.51 11.72
N MET A 71 11.68 -5.63 10.70
CA MET A 71 10.56 -4.79 10.31
C MET A 71 9.34 -5.60 9.88
N ILE A 72 9.52 -6.71 9.14
CA ILE A 72 8.42 -7.60 8.79
C ILE A 72 7.82 -8.28 10.03
N ASP A 73 8.65 -8.75 10.97
CA ASP A 73 8.15 -9.29 12.25
C ASP A 73 7.34 -8.23 13.01
N TYR A 74 7.87 -7.02 13.10
CA TYR A 74 7.18 -5.91 13.75
C TYR A 74 5.82 -5.64 13.10
N PHE A 75 5.76 -5.56 11.78
CA PHE A 75 4.50 -5.37 11.08
C PHE A 75 3.48 -6.45 11.49
N PHE A 76 3.84 -7.73 11.37
CA PHE A 76 2.89 -8.82 11.64
C PHE A 76 2.48 -8.93 13.11
N ASN A 77 3.34 -8.53 14.05
CA ASN A 77 3.08 -8.58 15.50
C ASN A 77 2.45 -7.30 16.08
N SER A 78 2.21 -6.27 15.26
CA SER A 78 1.64 -4.98 15.67
C SER A 78 0.18 -4.81 15.26
N ASP A 79 -0.44 -3.66 15.59
CA ASP A 79 -1.79 -3.26 15.17
C ASP A 79 -1.83 -2.64 13.75
N LEU A 80 -0.71 -2.67 13.02
CA LEU A 80 -0.67 -2.22 11.63
C LEU A 80 -1.42 -3.22 10.74
N ASN A 81 -2.22 -2.71 9.82
CA ASN A 81 -2.87 -3.52 8.79
C ASN A 81 -2.45 -3.04 7.40
N PHE A 82 -2.31 -3.97 6.48
CA PHE A 82 -1.95 -3.70 5.09
C PHE A 82 -3.04 -4.19 4.15
N ARG A 83 -3.35 -3.39 3.14
CA ARG A 83 -4.19 -3.79 2.02
C ARG A 83 -3.56 -3.39 0.71
N ALA A 84 -3.61 -4.28 -0.26
CA ALA A 84 -3.26 -3.98 -1.64
C ALA A 84 -4.32 -4.50 -2.61
N ILE A 85 -4.52 -3.75 -3.69
CA ILE A 85 -5.21 -4.20 -4.89
C ILE A 85 -4.20 -4.33 -6.02
N VAL A 86 -4.30 -5.42 -6.74
CA VAL A 86 -3.45 -5.75 -7.90
C VAL A 86 -4.30 -5.74 -9.16
N ILE A 87 -3.85 -5.03 -10.15
CA ILE A 87 -4.48 -4.91 -11.46
C ILE A 87 -3.52 -5.45 -12.51
N ASP A 88 -3.96 -6.43 -13.28
CA ASP A 88 -3.26 -6.92 -14.46
C ASP A 88 -3.50 -5.93 -15.61
N LYS A 89 -2.45 -5.22 -16.03
CA LYS A 89 -2.52 -4.21 -17.09
C LYS A 89 -2.87 -4.80 -18.46
N SER A 90 -2.66 -6.08 -18.69
CA SER A 90 -3.09 -6.74 -19.92
C SER A 90 -4.61 -6.79 -20.10
N GLN A 91 -5.36 -6.55 -19.02
CA GLN A 91 -6.83 -6.49 -19.04
C GLN A 91 -7.36 -5.06 -19.22
N LEU A 92 -6.48 -4.04 -19.26
CA LEU A 92 -6.89 -2.65 -19.44
C LEU A 92 -7.34 -2.38 -20.88
N ASP A 93 -8.55 -1.90 -21.02
CA ASP A 93 -9.08 -1.34 -22.27
C ASP A 93 -9.86 -0.06 -21.98
N HIS A 94 -9.14 1.07 -21.98
CA HIS A 94 -9.74 2.37 -21.72
C HIS A 94 -10.76 2.78 -22.81
N LYS A 95 -10.56 2.33 -24.05
CA LYS A 95 -11.48 2.64 -25.16
C LYS A 95 -12.81 1.92 -24.99
N LEU A 96 -12.77 0.64 -24.63
CA LEU A 96 -13.98 -0.17 -24.39
C LEU A 96 -14.85 0.45 -23.29
N HIS A 97 -14.23 1.02 -22.27
CA HIS A 97 -14.93 1.59 -21.11
C HIS A 97 -15.15 3.11 -21.19
N ASN A 98 -14.81 3.74 -22.33
CA ASN A 98 -14.90 5.19 -22.55
C ASN A 98 -14.40 6.02 -21.35
N GLN A 99 -13.22 5.68 -20.85
CA GLN A 99 -12.61 6.30 -19.68
C GLN A 99 -11.16 6.68 -19.96
N SER A 100 -10.69 7.76 -19.33
CA SER A 100 -9.26 8.11 -19.32
C SER A 100 -8.48 7.25 -18.31
N HIS A 101 -7.16 7.25 -18.46
CA HIS A 101 -6.27 6.65 -17.46
C HIS A 101 -6.47 7.27 -16.05
N ASN A 102 -6.69 8.58 -15.96
CA ASN A 102 -6.96 9.25 -14.69
C ASN A 102 -8.29 8.80 -14.07
N ASP A 103 -9.35 8.66 -14.85
CA ASP A 103 -10.64 8.15 -14.36
C ASP A 103 -10.50 6.72 -13.81
N PHE A 104 -9.72 5.90 -14.52
CA PHE A 104 -9.43 4.54 -14.06
C PHE A 104 -8.65 4.54 -12.75
N TYR A 105 -7.62 5.38 -12.66
CA TYR A 105 -6.80 5.54 -11.45
C TYR A 105 -7.66 5.95 -10.25
N ASP A 106 -8.52 6.96 -10.40
CA ASP A 106 -9.41 7.42 -9.33
C ASP A 106 -10.38 6.31 -8.88
N LYS A 107 -10.94 5.53 -9.85
CA LYS A 107 -11.78 4.36 -9.55
C LYS A 107 -11.02 3.29 -8.75
N MET A 108 -9.76 3.02 -9.09
CA MET A 108 -8.97 2.00 -8.39
C MET A 108 -8.60 2.45 -6.97
N TYR A 109 -8.26 3.73 -6.77
CA TYR A 109 -8.08 4.27 -5.42
C TYR A 109 -9.37 4.20 -4.59
N TYR A 110 -10.50 4.53 -5.21
CA TYR A 110 -11.79 4.36 -4.55
C TYR A 110 -12.03 2.90 -4.15
N GLN A 111 -11.75 1.92 -5.03
CA GLN A 111 -11.87 0.49 -4.72
C GLN A 111 -10.90 0.01 -3.61
N LEU A 112 -9.71 0.60 -3.55
CA LEU A 112 -8.76 0.31 -2.47
C LEU A 112 -9.35 0.71 -1.11
N LEU A 113 -10.00 1.87 -1.01
CA LEU A 113 -10.41 2.50 0.23
C LEU A 113 -11.83 2.10 0.67
N ASN A 114 -12.82 2.15 -0.24
CA ASN A 114 -14.24 2.06 0.09
C ASN A 114 -14.64 0.80 0.86
N LYS A 115 -14.01 -0.36 0.55
CA LYS A 115 -14.35 -1.65 1.17
C LYS A 115 -13.91 -1.78 2.63
N LYS A 116 -13.11 -0.83 3.13
CA LYS A 116 -12.54 -0.86 4.49
C LYS A 116 -12.90 0.39 5.32
N ILE A 117 -13.69 1.30 4.77
CA ILE A 117 -14.23 2.45 5.51
C ILE A 117 -15.47 1.99 6.27
N ASN A 118 -15.41 2.11 7.60
CA ASN A 118 -16.56 1.88 8.48
C ASN A 118 -17.18 3.25 8.84
N PRO A 119 -18.51 3.45 8.67
CA PRO A 119 -19.18 4.71 8.99
C PRO A 119 -19.04 5.16 10.46
N GLU A 120 -18.76 4.24 11.39
CA GLU A 120 -18.61 4.54 12.81
C GLU A 120 -17.25 5.17 13.18
N PHE A 121 -16.26 5.11 12.28
CA PHE A 121 -14.89 5.60 12.52
C PHE A 121 -14.61 6.82 11.66
N ASN A 122 -13.59 7.59 12.02
CA ASN A 122 -13.08 8.69 11.20
C ASN A 122 -11.77 8.29 10.52
N TYR A 123 -11.46 8.92 9.38
CA TYR A 123 -10.28 8.58 8.60
C TYR A 123 -9.47 9.81 8.20
N ASN A 124 -8.15 9.71 8.36
CA ASN A 124 -7.17 10.57 7.72
C ASN A 124 -6.47 9.74 6.65
N ILE A 125 -6.45 10.21 5.42
CA ILE A 125 -5.87 9.51 4.26
C ILE A 125 -4.68 10.34 3.76
N TYR A 126 -3.53 9.69 3.66
CA TYR A 126 -2.29 10.26 3.17
C TYR A 126 -1.86 9.51 1.92
N ILE A 127 -1.60 10.24 0.83
CA ILE A 127 -1.21 9.67 -0.47
C ILE A 127 0.21 10.13 -0.79
N ASP A 128 1.08 9.22 -1.24
CA ASP A 128 2.44 9.58 -1.64
C ASP A 128 2.43 10.46 -2.90
N ILE A 129 3.24 11.53 -2.87
CA ILE A 129 3.40 12.42 -4.01
C ILE A 129 4.29 11.78 -5.06
N LYS A 130 3.79 11.65 -6.30
CA LYS A 130 4.55 11.12 -7.43
C LYS A 130 4.90 12.21 -8.46
N ASP A 131 3.96 13.13 -8.69
CA ASP A 131 4.07 14.16 -9.71
C ASP A 131 3.28 15.42 -9.34
N THR A 132 3.33 16.44 -10.19
CA THR A 132 2.60 17.69 -10.01
C THR A 132 1.08 17.54 -10.07
N HIS A 133 0.57 16.43 -10.63
CA HIS A 133 -0.87 16.13 -10.72
C HIS A 133 -1.41 15.42 -9.48
N SER A 134 -0.53 14.97 -8.57
CA SER A 134 -0.94 14.23 -7.36
C SER A 134 -1.96 15.01 -6.51
N TYR A 135 -1.82 16.34 -6.41
CA TYR A 135 -2.79 17.18 -5.68
C TYR A 135 -4.17 17.17 -6.32
N LEU A 136 -4.24 17.23 -7.66
CA LEU A 136 -5.52 17.18 -8.39
C LEU A 136 -6.19 15.82 -8.21
N LYS A 137 -5.42 14.73 -8.33
CA LYS A 137 -5.89 13.35 -8.11
C LYS A 137 -6.42 13.18 -6.68
N ALA A 138 -5.70 13.67 -5.67
CA ALA A 138 -6.13 13.62 -4.28
C ALA A 138 -7.43 14.41 -4.04
N ARG A 139 -7.58 15.58 -4.67
CA ARG A 139 -8.82 16.38 -4.61
C ARG A 139 -10.00 15.65 -5.25
N ASN A 140 -9.81 15.06 -6.42
CA ASN A 140 -10.85 14.29 -7.10
C ASN A 140 -11.28 13.10 -6.26
N LEU A 141 -10.32 12.31 -5.77
CA LEU A 141 -10.58 11.17 -4.92
C LEU A 141 -11.33 11.56 -3.64
N LYS A 142 -10.95 12.68 -3.01
CA LYS A 142 -11.68 13.23 -1.86
C LYS A 142 -13.13 13.49 -2.20
N THR A 143 -13.40 14.16 -3.33
CA THR A 143 -14.76 14.44 -3.79
C THR A 143 -15.56 13.16 -4.04
N TYR A 144 -14.95 12.11 -4.59
CA TYR A 144 -15.62 10.81 -4.78
C TYR A 144 -15.94 10.13 -3.45
N LEU A 145 -14.99 10.12 -2.50
CA LEU A 145 -15.20 9.51 -1.20
C LEU A 145 -16.24 10.26 -0.36
N GLU A 146 -16.26 11.59 -0.40
CA GLU A 146 -17.21 12.41 0.35
C GLU A 146 -18.66 12.29 -0.14
N ARG A 147 -18.92 11.73 -1.33
CA ARG A 147 -20.28 11.41 -1.79
C ARG A 147 -20.89 10.24 -1.00
N ASP A 148 -20.05 9.26 -0.61
CA ASP A 148 -20.50 8.04 0.02
C ASP A 148 -20.18 8.03 1.53
N TYR A 149 -19.23 8.87 1.97
CA TYR A 149 -18.69 8.87 3.33
C TYR A 149 -18.56 10.29 3.88
N ASN A 150 -19.20 10.56 5.02
CA ASN A 150 -19.11 11.83 5.75
C ASN A 150 -18.03 11.81 6.86
N ASN A 151 -17.25 10.76 6.96
CA ASN A 151 -16.30 10.49 8.02
C ASN A 151 -14.83 10.57 7.57
N ILE A 152 -14.57 11.06 6.35
CA ILE A 152 -13.22 11.40 5.89
C ILE A 152 -12.86 12.79 6.42
N ARG A 153 -12.02 12.83 7.47
CA ARG A 153 -11.59 14.08 8.11
C ARG A 153 -10.54 14.81 7.32
N ASN A 154 -9.61 14.06 6.77
CA ASN A 154 -8.49 14.61 6.03
C ASN A 154 -8.10 13.70 4.86
N LEU A 155 -7.80 14.27 3.71
CA LEU A 155 -7.15 13.61 2.59
C LEU A 155 -6.12 14.57 2.02
N GLN A 156 -4.85 14.20 2.11
CA GLN A 156 -3.75 15.05 1.66
C GLN A 156 -2.61 14.25 1.05
N VAL A 157 -1.84 14.93 0.20
CA VAL A 157 -0.62 14.38 -0.39
C VAL A 157 0.56 14.72 0.54
N ILE A 158 1.41 13.72 0.81
CA ILE A 158 2.64 13.87 1.57
C ILE A 158 3.80 13.23 0.81
N ARG A 159 5.03 13.53 1.21
CA ARG A 159 6.22 12.87 0.65
C ARG A 159 6.55 11.64 1.48
N SER A 160 6.99 10.56 0.83
CA SER A 160 7.28 9.28 1.50
C SER A 160 8.25 9.41 2.69
N TYR A 161 9.25 10.30 2.59
CA TYR A 161 10.20 10.53 3.67
C TYR A 161 9.59 11.17 4.94
N GLU A 162 8.38 11.74 4.85
CA GLU A 162 7.69 12.35 6.00
C GLU A 162 6.99 11.31 6.89
N SER A 163 6.86 10.06 6.42
CA SER A 163 6.13 9.01 7.15
C SER A 163 6.81 7.64 7.08
N GLU A 164 7.17 7.10 8.24
CA GLU A 164 7.71 5.74 8.36
C GLU A 164 6.70 4.68 7.88
N LEU A 165 5.41 4.93 8.06
CA LEU A 165 4.37 3.99 7.62
C LEU A 165 4.16 4.03 6.12
N MET A 166 4.33 5.20 5.46
CA MET A 166 4.34 5.31 4.00
C MET A 166 5.50 4.51 3.41
N GLN A 167 6.70 4.63 3.99
CA GLN A 167 7.88 3.87 3.58
C GLN A 167 7.67 2.35 3.75
N LEU A 168 7.03 1.92 4.85
CA LEU A 168 6.71 0.51 5.05
C LEU A 168 5.66 0.02 4.03
N THR A 169 4.75 0.89 3.59
CA THR A 169 3.81 0.56 2.50
C THR A 169 4.56 0.25 1.21
N ASP A 170 5.57 1.06 0.82
CA ASP A 170 6.44 0.78 -0.34
C ASP A 170 7.14 -0.59 -0.23
N VAL A 171 7.64 -0.93 0.95
CA VAL A 171 8.34 -2.20 1.17
C VAL A 171 7.41 -3.40 0.95
N LEU A 172 6.21 -3.39 1.54
CA LEU A 172 5.25 -4.49 1.42
C LEU A 172 4.70 -4.60 -0.01
N MET A 173 4.37 -3.47 -0.62
CA MET A 173 3.92 -3.38 -2.00
C MET A 173 5.00 -3.86 -2.98
N GLY A 174 6.25 -3.45 -2.75
CA GLY A 174 7.40 -3.87 -3.55
C GLY A 174 7.65 -5.37 -3.50
N ALA A 175 7.40 -6.03 -2.35
CA ALA A 175 7.47 -7.48 -2.23
C ALA A 175 6.46 -8.18 -3.15
N ILE A 176 5.21 -7.69 -3.16
CA ILE A 176 4.15 -8.20 -4.04
C ILE A 176 4.54 -8.04 -5.50
N ASN A 177 4.96 -6.82 -5.91
CA ASN A 177 5.35 -6.52 -7.29
C ASN A 177 6.53 -7.41 -7.75
N TYR A 178 7.55 -7.56 -6.90
CA TYR A 178 8.72 -8.38 -7.19
C TYR A 178 8.35 -9.85 -7.40
N LYS A 179 7.47 -10.40 -6.56
CA LYS A 179 6.98 -11.79 -6.65
C LYS A 179 6.13 -12.01 -7.90
N LEU A 180 5.17 -11.12 -8.17
CA LEU A 180 4.28 -11.21 -9.34
C LEU A 180 5.02 -11.14 -10.66
N ARG A 181 6.12 -10.39 -10.71
CA ARG A 181 7.01 -10.30 -11.89
C ARG A 181 7.96 -11.50 -12.03
N GLY A 182 7.89 -12.51 -11.16
CA GLY A 182 8.77 -13.68 -11.20
C GLY A 182 10.25 -13.36 -10.94
N LEU A 183 10.55 -12.22 -10.32
CA LEU A 183 11.92 -11.83 -10.02
C LEU A 183 12.48 -12.62 -8.83
N ASN A 184 13.75 -13.05 -8.93
CA ASN A 184 14.41 -13.87 -7.91
C ASN A 184 15.91 -13.59 -7.73
N LYS A 185 16.42 -12.52 -8.35
CA LYS A 185 17.86 -12.26 -8.43
C LYS A 185 18.51 -11.84 -7.10
N VAL A 186 17.74 -11.30 -6.15
CA VAL A 186 18.27 -10.75 -4.90
C VAL A 186 17.82 -11.62 -3.73
N THR A 187 18.73 -12.42 -3.19
CA THR A 187 18.45 -13.36 -2.08
C THR A 187 17.78 -12.69 -0.88
N ALA A 188 18.26 -11.51 -0.48
CA ALA A 188 17.64 -10.77 0.63
C ALA A 188 16.16 -10.44 0.39
N LYS A 189 15.79 -10.08 -0.86
CA LYS A 189 14.40 -9.83 -1.25
C LYS A 189 13.58 -11.10 -1.23
N ASN A 190 14.14 -12.21 -1.72
CA ASN A 190 13.47 -13.52 -1.70
C ASN A 190 13.16 -13.95 -0.27
N ASN A 191 14.14 -13.81 0.64
CA ASN A 191 13.96 -14.16 2.06
C ASN A 191 12.88 -13.30 2.75
N ILE A 192 12.79 -12.00 2.40
CA ILE A 192 11.71 -11.11 2.89
C ILE A 192 10.34 -11.59 2.37
N ILE A 193 10.24 -11.92 1.08
CA ILE A 193 9.01 -12.45 0.47
C ILE A 193 8.58 -13.75 1.16
N GLU A 194 9.50 -14.72 1.31
CA GLU A 194 9.23 -16.00 1.99
C GLU A 194 8.76 -15.77 3.43
N LYS A 195 9.33 -14.79 4.12
CA LYS A 195 8.91 -14.44 5.47
C LYS A 195 7.48 -13.91 5.49
N ILE A 196 7.13 -12.98 4.58
CA ILE A 196 5.77 -12.46 4.45
C ILE A 196 4.80 -13.61 4.13
N GLU A 197 5.13 -14.47 3.16
CA GLU A 197 4.31 -15.62 2.77
C GLU A 197 4.08 -16.61 3.92
N ARG A 198 5.10 -16.85 4.77
CA ARG A 198 4.96 -17.67 5.99
C ARG A 198 3.97 -17.08 6.99
N HIS A 199 4.03 -15.76 7.23
CA HIS A 199 3.07 -15.09 8.10
C HIS A 199 1.64 -15.10 7.52
N CYS A 200 1.50 -14.93 6.20
CA CYS A 200 0.20 -14.95 5.52
C CYS A 200 -0.38 -16.35 5.35
N GLY A 201 0.44 -17.40 5.44
CA GLY A 201 0.06 -18.79 5.12
C GLY A 201 -0.29 -19.01 3.64
N LYS A 202 0.07 -18.07 2.76
CA LYS A 202 -0.25 -18.09 1.31
C LYS A 202 0.83 -17.38 0.50
N PRO A 203 1.02 -17.78 -0.78
CA PRO A 203 1.86 -17.04 -1.71
C PRO A 203 1.31 -15.64 -2.01
N LEU A 204 2.20 -14.67 -2.22
CA LEU A 204 1.83 -13.30 -2.61
C LEU A 204 1.21 -13.20 -4.03
N THR A 205 1.13 -14.30 -4.75
CA THR A 205 0.45 -14.43 -6.06
C THR A 205 -1.02 -14.83 -5.93
N GLN A 206 -1.53 -15.02 -4.72
CA GLN A 206 -2.91 -15.45 -4.46
C GLN A 206 -3.65 -14.41 -3.64
N LYS A 207 -4.95 -14.24 -3.94
CA LYS A 207 -5.84 -13.38 -3.15
C LYS A 207 -6.04 -13.95 -1.75
N THR A 208 -6.14 -13.05 -0.77
CA THR A 208 -6.55 -13.39 0.59
C THR A 208 -8.07 -13.39 0.72
N ASP A 209 -8.59 -13.86 1.86
CA ASP A 209 -10.01 -13.72 2.17
C ASP A 209 -10.41 -12.24 2.22
N LYS A 210 -11.68 -11.93 1.88
CA LYS A 210 -12.20 -10.55 1.96
C LYS A 210 -12.23 -10.04 3.40
N ALA A 211 -12.42 -10.92 4.38
CA ALA A 211 -12.41 -10.60 5.81
C ALA A 211 -11.01 -10.42 6.39
N GLU A 212 -9.96 -10.83 5.67
CA GLU A 212 -8.59 -10.65 6.12
C GLU A 212 -8.28 -9.16 6.35
N ASN A 213 -7.77 -8.83 7.52
CA ASN A 213 -7.46 -7.45 7.88
C ASN A 213 -5.96 -7.20 8.00
N LYS A 214 -5.17 -8.20 8.45
CA LYS A 214 -3.75 -7.99 8.71
C LYS A 214 -2.94 -7.74 7.44
N PHE A 215 -3.10 -8.63 6.45
CA PHE A 215 -2.44 -8.53 5.14
C PHE A 215 -3.45 -8.93 4.06
N ASN A 216 -4.20 -7.95 3.59
CA ASN A 216 -5.25 -8.17 2.60
C ASN A 216 -4.75 -7.90 1.19
N LEU A 217 -4.74 -8.94 0.37
CA LEU A 217 -4.34 -8.89 -1.03
C LEU A 217 -5.53 -9.26 -1.93
N PHE A 218 -5.91 -8.33 -2.80
CA PHE A 218 -7.04 -8.47 -3.68
C PHE A 218 -6.63 -8.25 -5.14
N PHE A 219 -7.01 -9.18 -6.03
CA PHE A 219 -6.78 -9.07 -7.47
C PHE A 219 -8.08 -8.61 -8.12
N ILE A 220 -8.01 -7.49 -8.85
CA ILE A 220 -9.16 -6.98 -9.60
C ILE A 220 -9.25 -7.72 -10.93
N ASP A 221 -10.41 -8.29 -11.21
CA ASP A 221 -10.76 -8.87 -12.50
C ASP A 221 -11.55 -7.83 -13.31
N LEU A 222 -10.90 -7.23 -14.30
CA LEU A 222 -11.51 -6.18 -15.13
C LEU A 222 -12.44 -6.76 -16.21
N LYS A 223 -12.34 -8.06 -16.53
CA LYS A 223 -13.15 -8.71 -17.58
C LYS A 223 -14.53 -9.10 -17.08
N ASN A 224 -14.66 -9.44 -15.79
CA ASN A 224 -15.90 -9.95 -15.21
C ASN A 224 -16.64 -8.95 -14.33
N GLY A 225 -16.24 -7.68 -14.31
CA GLY A 225 -16.95 -6.59 -13.63
C GLY A 225 -17.18 -6.88 -12.14
N ASN A 226 -16.13 -6.89 -11.33
CA ASN A 226 -16.24 -7.01 -9.87
C ASN A 226 -16.52 -5.67 -9.21
#